data_a4881b8779f59cfda580f4f33131928f
#
_entry.id   a4881b8779f59cfda580f4f33131928f
#
_cell.length_a   1.000
_cell.length_b   1.000
_cell.length_c   1.000
_cell.angle_alpha   90.00
_cell.angle_beta   90.00
_cell.angle_gamma   90.00
#
_symmetry.space_group_name_H-M   'P 1'
#
loop_
_entity.id
_entity.type
_entity.pdbx_description
1 polymer ?
#
loop_
_entity_poly.entity_id
_entity_poly.type
_entity_poly.pdbx_seq_one_letter_code
_entity_poly.pdbx_strand_id
1 'polypeptide(L)'
;MARAYIDGHLILRYSDSPAEIYWTAASTFISEKYGPGNIVDHKTVELALFDSFNFMAGKFKTLVYEEGSFKFFQYVFHLHEESIKVYKKHTFEGLSLHPVGGSEFAMYRRILKNVLEQGCDIDLEWGEFPTAEEVYRMDAKMQNLIYLGRWLYDLADSIALHKMVNNFHSITFNAPDDMVIDFQGHNAKLYDGLFPELQEHYESAIADDQSVHKLRGAIESCFGIDYDFAGGVIFEIKRHFSESEFETVQLHVLPQNLVAQFGVSIEEASRFYEGLTLSRSNKMCLEDLVYKPYNMNRYMFRPILVYKIGGEDRALVGKQKFAESIFVMSTNAIHWNALPKEWLQNRSIEQFLSKMGNEHDKILEDAIEEKIQQNNFLFARNIKSFKQGPGINNVNIDNSVVGEIDFIIVNEKLRKIFVADSKYNRARYEVVGLRNDYSIFIQTYEPKLEKKTNWIRNNLPIVTAHFQVIYNRPKLDLAGFKVEGVFFINTPTFYMLNGKYKAITLKQLSSYLLGRQAFKSFTFKNPDPNAEYMYDIISHPYFTR
;
A
#
# COMPACT_ATOMS: atom_id res chain seq x y z
N MET A 1 11.70 -18.37 -25.09
CA MET A 1 12.66 -17.49 -24.41
C MET A 1 11.87 -16.48 -23.58
N ALA A 2 12.23 -16.33 -22.33
CA ALA A 2 11.56 -15.42 -21.40
C ALA A 2 11.97 -13.94 -21.59
N ARG A 3 12.23 -13.52 -22.80
CA ARG A 3 12.52 -12.14 -23.19
C ARG A 3 11.35 -11.59 -23.99
N ALA A 4 10.79 -10.46 -23.56
CA ALA A 4 9.84 -9.67 -24.32
C ALA A 4 10.41 -8.28 -24.58
N TYR A 5 9.99 -7.64 -25.65
CA TYR A 5 10.37 -6.27 -25.96
C TYR A 5 9.12 -5.41 -26.05
N ILE A 6 9.11 -4.31 -25.33
CA ILE A 6 8.04 -3.30 -25.36
C ILE A 6 8.70 -1.98 -25.76
N ASP A 7 8.33 -1.44 -26.91
CA ASP A 7 8.91 -0.21 -27.47
C ASP A 7 10.46 -0.24 -27.52
N GLY A 8 11.04 -1.39 -27.89
CA GLY A 8 12.49 -1.60 -27.96
C GLY A 8 13.17 -1.90 -26.62
N HIS A 9 12.46 -1.80 -25.49
CA HIS A 9 13.01 -2.06 -24.15
C HIS A 9 12.81 -3.52 -23.74
N LEU A 10 13.88 -4.13 -23.22
CA LEU A 10 13.88 -5.53 -22.78
C LEU A 10 13.11 -5.67 -21.45
N ILE A 11 12.15 -6.58 -21.45
CA ILE A 11 11.43 -7.05 -20.26
C ILE A 11 11.69 -8.53 -20.11
N LEU A 12 12.29 -8.92 -18.99
CA LEU A 12 12.53 -10.33 -18.70
C LEU A 12 11.28 -10.94 -18.06
N ARG A 13 10.98 -12.17 -18.49
CA ARG A 13 9.89 -12.97 -17.94
C ARG A 13 10.49 -14.24 -17.35
N TYR A 14 9.83 -14.85 -16.36
CA TYR A 14 10.22 -16.19 -15.96
C TYR A 14 9.86 -17.17 -17.10
N SER A 15 10.73 -18.15 -17.37
CA SER A 15 10.38 -19.24 -18.27
C SER A 15 10.05 -20.48 -17.47
N ASP A 16 9.06 -21.23 -17.95
CA ASP A 16 8.41 -22.29 -17.20
C ASP A 16 9.36 -23.44 -16.78
N SER A 17 10.45 -23.67 -17.46
CA SER A 17 11.20 -24.91 -17.28
C SER A 17 12.36 -24.90 -16.24
N PRO A 18 13.30 -23.94 -16.17
CA PRO A 18 14.42 -24.05 -15.22
C PRO A 18 14.09 -23.60 -13.80
N ALA A 19 13.05 -22.80 -13.61
CA ALA A 19 12.74 -22.19 -12.33
C ALA A 19 11.73 -23.01 -11.50
N GLU A 20 11.00 -23.96 -12.09
CA GLU A 20 10.10 -24.88 -11.38
C GLU A 20 10.81 -25.72 -10.34
N ILE A 21 12.12 -25.95 -10.50
CA ILE A 21 12.95 -26.64 -9.49
C ILE A 21 12.80 -26.03 -8.08
N TYR A 22 12.56 -24.73 -7.99
CA TYR A 22 12.37 -24.06 -6.69
C TYR A 22 11.05 -24.40 -6.04
N TRP A 23 9.96 -24.53 -6.85
CA TRP A 23 8.67 -24.95 -6.34
C TRP A 23 8.66 -26.43 -5.96
N THR A 24 9.24 -27.27 -6.80
CA THR A 24 9.47 -28.71 -6.52
C THR A 24 10.23 -28.90 -5.21
N ALA A 25 11.33 -28.16 -5.00
CA ALA A 25 12.09 -28.24 -3.76
C ALA A 25 11.32 -27.71 -2.54
N ALA A 26 10.50 -26.64 -2.69
CA ALA A 26 9.63 -26.16 -1.64
C ALA A 26 8.55 -27.19 -1.30
N SER A 27 7.93 -27.81 -2.32
CA SER A 27 6.92 -28.85 -2.16
C SER A 27 7.46 -30.06 -1.39
N THR A 28 8.66 -30.54 -1.76
CA THR A 28 9.36 -31.60 -1.04
C THR A 28 9.59 -31.22 0.43
N PHE A 29 10.12 -30.03 0.69
CA PHE A 29 10.36 -29.54 2.05
C PHE A 29 9.07 -29.51 2.90
N ILE A 30 7.95 -29.02 2.33
CA ILE A 30 6.66 -28.96 3.02
C ILE A 30 6.08 -30.36 3.22
N SER A 31 6.17 -31.24 2.22
CA SER A 31 5.75 -32.63 2.29
C SER A 31 6.50 -33.42 3.39
N GLU A 32 7.81 -33.24 3.49
CA GLU A 32 8.63 -33.86 4.55
C GLU A 32 8.26 -33.36 5.95
N LYS A 33 7.92 -32.07 6.07
CA LYS A 33 7.61 -31.43 7.37
C LYS A 33 6.20 -31.70 7.87
N TYR A 34 5.21 -31.72 6.99
CA TYR A 34 3.79 -31.79 7.34
C TYR A 34 3.10 -33.07 6.87
N GLY A 35 3.79 -33.92 6.10
CA GLY A 35 3.28 -35.09 5.45
C GLY A 35 2.73 -34.83 4.04
N PRO A 36 2.71 -35.87 3.17
CA PRO A 36 2.28 -35.74 1.76
C PRO A 36 0.75 -35.78 1.59
N GLY A 37 -0.01 -35.68 2.67
CA GLY A 37 -1.48 -35.72 2.63
C GLY A 37 -2.13 -34.38 2.40
N ASN A 38 -3.45 -34.37 2.33
CA ASN A 38 -4.23 -33.15 2.26
C ASN A 38 -4.22 -32.40 3.61
N ILE A 39 -3.72 -31.18 3.64
CA ILE A 39 -3.66 -30.31 4.81
C ILE A 39 -4.83 -29.34 4.75
N VAL A 40 -5.79 -29.48 5.68
CA VAL A 40 -7.01 -28.65 5.76
C VAL A 40 -7.16 -27.91 7.09
N ASP A 41 -6.41 -28.30 8.11
CA ASP A 41 -6.44 -27.59 9.39
C ASP A 41 -5.89 -26.17 9.25
N HIS A 42 -6.69 -25.19 9.65
CA HIS A 42 -6.40 -23.77 9.46
C HIS A 42 -4.99 -23.39 9.93
N LYS A 43 -4.62 -23.81 11.14
CA LYS A 43 -3.33 -23.44 11.72
C LYS A 43 -2.16 -24.13 11.01
N THR A 44 -2.34 -25.37 10.61
CA THR A 44 -1.31 -26.13 9.89
C THR A 44 -1.11 -25.57 8.48
N VAL A 45 -2.19 -25.21 7.78
CA VAL A 45 -2.11 -24.52 6.48
C VAL A 45 -1.39 -23.18 6.61
N GLU A 46 -1.72 -22.37 7.63
CA GLU A 46 -1.04 -21.09 7.88
C GLU A 46 0.47 -21.29 8.04
N LEU A 47 0.88 -22.28 8.84
CA LEU A 47 2.30 -22.58 9.06
C LEU A 47 2.98 -23.06 7.78
N ALA A 48 2.34 -23.95 7.01
CA ALA A 48 2.90 -24.47 5.77
C ALA A 48 3.06 -23.39 4.70
N LEU A 49 2.09 -22.47 4.57
CA LEU A 49 2.20 -21.29 3.70
C LEU A 49 3.37 -20.39 4.13
N PHE A 50 3.53 -20.17 5.43
CA PHE A 50 4.60 -19.33 5.95
C PHE A 50 5.98 -19.97 5.75
N ASP A 51 6.10 -21.29 5.94
CA ASP A 51 7.33 -22.05 5.68
C ASP A 51 7.67 -22.04 4.17
N SER A 52 6.68 -22.15 3.30
CA SER A 52 6.86 -22.04 1.85
C SER A 52 7.39 -20.65 1.46
N PHE A 53 6.82 -19.60 2.05
CA PHE A 53 7.29 -18.23 1.87
C PHE A 53 8.75 -18.07 2.31
N ASN A 54 9.10 -18.55 3.51
CA ASN A 54 10.46 -18.46 4.04
C ASN A 54 11.46 -19.27 3.20
N PHE A 55 11.06 -20.44 2.70
CA PHE A 55 11.88 -21.23 1.80
C PHE A 55 12.21 -20.46 0.51
N MET A 56 11.19 -19.90 -0.14
CA MET A 56 11.36 -19.08 -1.35
C MET A 56 12.20 -17.82 -1.09
N ALA A 57 11.98 -17.15 0.06
CA ALA A 57 12.77 -15.99 0.47
C ALA A 57 14.24 -16.36 0.69
N GLY A 58 14.50 -17.52 1.30
CA GLY A 58 15.86 -18.06 1.44
C GLY A 58 16.55 -18.26 0.10
N LYS A 59 15.86 -18.89 -0.88
CA LYS A 59 16.41 -19.11 -2.23
C LYS A 59 16.66 -17.78 -2.97
N PHE A 60 15.72 -16.84 -2.88
CA PHE A 60 15.89 -15.51 -3.46
C PHE A 60 17.13 -14.80 -2.88
N LYS A 61 17.27 -14.77 -1.57
CA LYS A 61 18.43 -14.18 -0.89
C LYS A 61 19.74 -14.84 -1.30
N THR A 62 19.79 -16.16 -1.34
CA THR A 62 20.97 -16.91 -1.79
C THR A 62 21.40 -16.45 -3.18
N LEU A 63 20.48 -16.40 -4.15
CA LEU A 63 20.82 -15.95 -5.51
C LEU A 63 21.30 -14.50 -5.56
N VAL A 64 20.78 -13.61 -4.72
CA VAL A 64 21.23 -12.23 -4.69
C VAL A 64 22.58 -12.10 -3.98
N TYR A 65 22.76 -12.77 -2.83
CA TYR A 65 23.95 -12.60 -1.98
C TYR A 65 25.19 -13.38 -2.49
N GLU A 66 25.00 -14.37 -3.35
CA GLU A 66 26.09 -15.02 -4.07
C GLU A 66 26.74 -14.13 -5.13
N GLU A 67 26.14 -12.96 -5.41
CA GLU A 67 26.65 -12.03 -6.40
C GLU A 67 27.67 -11.09 -5.79
N GLY A 68 28.94 -11.25 -6.14
CA GLY A 68 30.04 -10.38 -5.67
C GLY A 68 30.38 -9.26 -6.65
N SER A 69 29.80 -9.23 -7.84
CA SER A 69 30.14 -8.27 -8.89
C SER A 69 29.11 -7.14 -9.02
N PHE A 70 29.59 -5.91 -9.04
CA PHE A 70 28.73 -4.74 -9.32
C PHE A 70 28.09 -4.77 -10.71
N LYS A 71 28.67 -5.46 -11.70
CA LYS A 71 28.11 -5.62 -13.06
C LYS A 71 26.66 -6.11 -13.07
N PHE A 72 26.35 -7.09 -12.21
CA PHE A 72 24.99 -7.63 -12.12
C PHE A 72 24.01 -6.56 -11.64
N PHE A 73 24.36 -5.80 -10.61
CA PHE A 73 23.51 -4.74 -10.10
C PHE A 73 23.38 -3.57 -11.07
N GLN A 74 24.44 -3.24 -11.81
CA GLN A 74 24.35 -2.28 -12.94
C GLN A 74 23.37 -2.76 -14.00
N TYR A 75 23.43 -4.04 -14.35
CA TYR A 75 22.50 -4.64 -15.31
C TYR A 75 21.05 -4.57 -14.83
N VAL A 76 20.78 -4.97 -13.58
CA VAL A 76 19.44 -4.88 -12.98
C VAL A 76 18.95 -3.44 -12.89
N PHE A 77 19.85 -2.52 -12.58
CA PHE A 77 19.57 -1.10 -12.51
C PHE A 77 19.18 -0.54 -13.90
N HIS A 78 19.92 -0.91 -14.92
CA HIS A 78 19.58 -0.55 -16.30
C HIS A 78 18.18 -1.07 -16.68
N LEU A 79 17.88 -2.34 -16.44
CA LEU A 79 16.55 -2.91 -16.68
C LEU A 79 15.46 -2.13 -15.94
N HIS A 80 15.74 -1.68 -14.71
CA HIS A 80 14.78 -0.89 -13.94
C HIS A 80 14.57 0.51 -14.52
N GLU A 81 15.63 1.23 -14.91
CA GLU A 81 15.53 2.55 -15.57
C GLU A 81 14.74 2.46 -16.87
N GLU A 82 15.02 1.44 -17.70
CA GLU A 82 14.28 1.17 -18.93
C GLU A 82 12.80 0.88 -18.66
N SER A 83 12.51 0.11 -17.61
CA SER A 83 11.12 -0.17 -17.20
C SER A 83 10.34 1.09 -16.80
N ILE A 84 11.01 2.11 -16.25
CA ILE A 84 10.37 3.40 -15.92
C ILE A 84 10.00 4.15 -17.20
N LYS A 85 10.83 4.13 -18.23
CA LYS A 85 10.50 4.74 -19.54
C LYS A 85 9.25 4.11 -20.15
N VAL A 86 9.19 2.77 -20.15
CA VAL A 86 8.02 2.02 -20.62
C VAL A 86 6.78 2.38 -19.81
N TYR A 87 6.89 2.43 -18.48
CA TYR A 87 5.79 2.79 -17.60
C TYR A 87 5.27 4.21 -17.87
N LYS A 88 6.15 5.20 -18.04
CA LYS A 88 5.77 6.58 -18.37
C LYS A 88 5.01 6.64 -19.69
N LYS A 89 5.52 6.00 -20.75
CA LYS A 89 4.83 5.94 -22.05
C LYS A 89 3.48 5.22 -21.96
N HIS A 90 3.41 4.13 -21.20
CA HIS A 90 2.14 3.45 -20.95
C HIS A 90 1.11 4.36 -20.27
N THR A 91 1.51 5.04 -19.21
CA THR A 91 0.61 5.86 -18.39
C THR A 91 0.17 7.14 -19.09
N PHE A 92 1.08 7.83 -19.79
CA PHE A 92 0.81 9.16 -20.34
C PHE A 92 0.54 9.17 -21.86
N GLU A 93 1.02 8.16 -22.57
CA GLU A 93 0.93 8.10 -24.04
C GLU A 93 0.08 6.91 -24.53
N GLY A 94 -0.42 6.06 -23.61
CA GLY A 94 -1.25 4.91 -23.95
C GLY A 94 -0.49 3.75 -24.60
N LEU A 95 0.83 3.64 -24.38
CA LEU A 95 1.64 2.53 -24.90
C LEU A 95 1.07 1.18 -24.43
N SER A 96 0.86 0.24 -25.36
CA SER A 96 0.44 -1.12 -25.04
C SER A 96 1.56 -1.89 -24.34
N LEU A 97 1.22 -2.60 -23.27
CA LEU A 97 2.12 -3.52 -22.56
C LEU A 97 2.11 -4.95 -23.13
N HIS A 98 1.44 -5.17 -24.28
CA HIS A 98 1.50 -6.49 -24.94
C HIS A 98 2.94 -6.79 -25.42
N PRO A 99 3.47 -8.02 -25.25
CA PRO A 99 2.77 -9.25 -24.82
C PRO A 99 2.86 -9.56 -23.31
N VAL A 100 3.37 -8.65 -22.47
CA VAL A 100 3.60 -8.91 -21.04
C VAL A 100 2.31 -8.74 -20.21
N GLY A 101 1.57 -7.67 -20.47
CA GLY A 101 0.39 -7.31 -19.67
C GLY A 101 0.74 -6.48 -18.42
N GLY A 102 -0.27 -5.76 -17.89
CA GLY A 102 -0.06 -4.77 -16.82
C GLY A 102 0.38 -5.38 -15.48
N SER A 103 -0.24 -6.46 -15.04
CA SER A 103 0.06 -7.10 -13.75
C SER A 103 1.47 -7.73 -13.74
N GLU A 104 1.83 -8.44 -14.80
CA GLU A 104 3.16 -9.05 -14.93
C GLU A 104 4.25 -7.97 -15.00
N PHE A 105 4.02 -6.89 -15.75
CA PHE A 105 4.94 -5.76 -15.83
C PHE A 105 5.11 -5.04 -14.48
N ALA A 106 4.03 -4.84 -13.75
CA ALA A 106 4.10 -4.26 -12.41
C ALA A 106 4.88 -5.15 -11.43
N MET A 107 4.67 -6.48 -11.50
CA MET A 107 5.40 -7.46 -10.70
C MET A 107 6.89 -7.48 -11.06
N TYR A 108 7.22 -7.47 -12.34
CA TYR A 108 8.61 -7.36 -12.84
C TYR A 108 9.32 -6.16 -12.22
N ARG A 109 8.72 -4.97 -12.29
CA ARG A 109 9.29 -3.74 -11.70
C ARG A 109 9.47 -3.83 -10.18
N ARG A 110 8.57 -4.50 -9.47
CA ARG A 110 8.70 -4.74 -8.02
C ARG A 110 9.90 -5.61 -7.70
N ILE A 111 10.08 -6.70 -8.44
CA ILE A 111 11.16 -7.66 -8.21
C ILE A 111 12.51 -7.02 -8.50
N LEU A 112 12.64 -6.25 -9.59
CA LEU A 112 13.86 -5.48 -9.85
C LEU A 112 14.26 -4.59 -8.67
N LYS A 113 13.29 -3.87 -8.09
CA LYS A 113 13.54 -3.04 -6.89
C LYS A 113 13.99 -3.88 -5.70
N ASN A 114 13.36 -5.04 -5.47
CA ASN A 114 13.76 -5.92 -4.36
C ASN A 114 15.20 -6.41 -4.52
N VAL A 115 15.61 -6.79 -5.73
CA VAL A 115 17.01 -7.19 -6.01
C VAL A 115 17.98 -6.04 -5.72
N LEU A 116 17.66 -4.85 -6.23
CA LEU A 116 18.48 -3.66 -6.03
C LEU A 116 18.59 -3.28 -4.55
N GLU A 117 17.49 -3.30 -3.81
CA GLU A 117 17.46 -3.01 -2.38
C GLU A 117 18.30 -4.01 -1.57
N GLN A 118 18.20 -5.32 -1.89
CA GLN A 118 19.00 -6.34 -1.19
C GLN A 118 20.49 -6.25 -1.52
N GLY A 119 20.85 -5.79 -2.72
CA GLY A 119 22.24 -5.55 -3.12
C GLY A 119 23.00 -4.55 -2.23
N CYS A 120 22.30 -3.65 -1.52
CA CYS A 120 22.94 -2.72 -0.58
C CYS A 120 23.66 -3.41 0.58
N ASP A 121 23.38 -4.69 0.87
CA ASP A 121 24.07 -5.47 1.94
C ASP A 121 25.38 -6.09 1.50
N ILE A 122 25.66 -6.11 0.21
CA ILE A 122 26.76 -6.89 -0.37
C ILE A 122 27.98 -5.98 -0.52
N ASP A 123 29.14 -6.51 -0.20
CA ASP A 123 30.43 -5.90 -0.55
C ASP A 123 30.77 -6.34 -1.97
N LEU A 124 30.76 -5.40 -2.91
CA LEU A 124 30.85 -5.66 -4.34
C LEU A 124 32.23 -5.28 -4.88
N GLU A 125 32.68 -6.04 -5.89
CA GLU A 125 33.89 -5.71 -6.63
C GLU A 125 33.52 -5.00 -7.96
N TRP A 126 34.40 -4.09 -8.38
CA TRP A 126 34.32 -3.53 -9.74
C TRP A 126 34.49 -4.63 -10.78
N GLY A 127 33.80 -4.51 -11.87
CA GLY A 127 33.95 -5.40 -12.99
C GLY A 127 34.17 -4.61 -14.29
N GLU A 128 34.87 -5.20 -15.25
CA GLU A 128 34.89 -4.71 -16.62
C GLU A 128 33.51 -4.84 -17.28
N PHE A 129 33.32 -4.24 -18.46
CA PHE A 129 32.08 -4.38 -19.20
C PHE A 129 31.74 -5.86 -19.42
N PRO A 130 30.46 -6.28 -19.22
CA PRO A 130 30.11 -7.68 -19.32
C PRO A 130 30.21 -8.17 -20.79
N THR A 131 30.73 -9.39 -20.97
CA THR A 131 30.69 -10.09 -22.24
C THR A 131 29.25 -10.52 -22.57
N ALA A 132 28.98 -10.87 -23.84
CA ALA A 132 27.64 -11.37 -24.24
C ALA A 132 27.23 -12.64 -23.45
N GLU A 133 28.19 -13.51 -23.12
CA GLU A 133 27.94 -14.70 -22.31
C GLU A 133 27.60 -14.36 -20.87
N GLU A 134 28.26 -13.37 -20.28
CA GLU A 134 27.93 -12.87 -18.95
C GLU A 134 26.54 -12.24 -18.91
N VAL A 135 26.16 -11.44 -19.90
CA VAL A 135 24.79 -10.90 -20.04
C VAL A 135 23.76 -12.02 -20.08
N TYR A 136 24.05 -13.08 -20.85
CA TYR A 136 23.13 -14.23 -20.90
C TYR A 136 22.96 -14.93 -19.54
N ARG A 137 24.06 -15.08 -18.79
CA ARG A 137 24.01 -15.62 -17.42
C ARG A 137 23.24 -14.69 -16.45
N MET A 138 23.40 -13.39 -16.58
CA MET A 138 22.65 -12.41 -15.80
C MET A 138 21.14 -12.48 -16.12
N ASP A 139 20.76 -12.64 -17.39
CA ASP A 139 19.37 -12.85 -17.78
C ASP A 139 18.77 -14.10 -17.13
N ALA A 140 19.49 -15.23 -17.21
CA ALA A 140 19.02 -16.48 -16.60
C ALA A 140 18.85 -16.36 -15.08
N LYS A 141 19.80 -15.69 -14.41
CA LYS A 141 19.72 -15.40 -12.98
C LYS A 141 18.52 -14.50 -12.65
N MET A 142 18.29 -13.44 -13.45
CA MET A 142 17.14 -12.55 -13.27
C MET A 142 15.81 -13.27 -13.49
N GLN A 143 15.70 -14.18 -14.45
CA GLN A 143 14.50 -14.99 -14.67
C GLN A 143 14.17 -15.85 -13.44
N ASN A 144 15.19 -16.46 -12.82
CA ASN A 144 15.01 -17.20 -11.57
C ASN A 144 14.56 -16.29 -10.42
N LEU A 145 15.15 -15.08 -10.31
CA LEU A 145 14.73 -14.09 -9.29
C LEU A 145 13.32 -13.57 -9.55
N ILE A 146 12.91 -13.41 -10.80
CA ILE A 146 11.53 -13.02 -11.16
C ILE A 146 10.54 -14.11 -10.74
N TYR A 147 10.87 -15.38 -11.01
CA TYR A 147 10.05 -16.52 -10.60
C TYR A 147 9.90 -16.60 -9.07
N LEU A 148 11.02 -16.58 -8.34
CA LEU A 148 11.03 -16.60 -6.87
C LEU A 148 10.31 -15.39 -6.28
N GLY A 149 10.57 -14.19 -6.82
CA GLY A 149 9.94 -12.96 -6.39
C GLY A 149 8.41 -12.99 -6.59
N ARG A 150 7.92 -13.55 -7.70
CA ARG A 150 6.49 -13.75 -7.92
C ARG A 150 5.89 -14.65 -6.84
N TRP A 151 6.50 -15.81 -6.56
CA TRP A 151 6.03 -16.70 -5.50
C TRP A 151 6.02 -16.04 -4.11
N LEU A 152 6.97 -15.16 -3.83
CA LEU A 152 6.95 -14.41 -2.58
C LEU A 152 5.68 -13.55 -2.43
N TYR A 153 5.27 -12.85 -3.49
CA TYR A 153 4.04 -12.05 -3.45
C TYR A 153 2.78 -12.93 -3.44
N ASP A 154 2.73 -13.98 -4.24
CA ASP A 154 1.58 -14.89 -4.29
C ASP A 154 1.38 -15.62 -2.94
N LEU A 155 2.47 -16.07 -2.31
CA LEU A 155 2.42 -16.69 -0.97
C LEU A 155 2.06 -15.68 0.13
N ALA A 156 2.57 -14.45 0.05
CA ALA A 156 2.21 -13.40 1.01
C ALA A 156 0.72 -13.04 0.92
N ASP A 157 0.16 -12.97 -0.29
CA ASP A 157 -1.26 -12.76 -0.51
C ASP A 157 -2.09 -13.96 -0.03
N SER A 158 -1.65 -15.19 -0.26
CA SER A 158 -2.30 -16.40 0.26
C SER A 158 -2.31 -16.44 1.79
N ILE A 159 -1.19 -16.11 2.43
CA ILE A 159 -1.10 -15.99 3.90
C ILE A 159 -2.05 -14.90 4.41
N ALA A 160 -2.10 -13.76 3.74
CA ALA A 160 -2.97 -12.66 4.13
C ALA A 160 -4.45 -13.04 4.05
N LEU A 161 -4.88 -13.70 2.96
CA LEU A 161 -6.25 -14.20 2.80
C LEU A 161 -6.59 -15.24 3.85
N HIS A 162 -5.71 -16.22 4.08
CA HIS A 162 -5.93 -17.29 5.04
C HIS A 162 -6.09 -16.77 6.48
N LYS A 163 -5.37 -15.68 6.81
CA LYS A 163 -5.50 -14.98 8.11
C LYS A 163 -6.75 -14.13 8.25
N MET A 164 -7.29 -13.61 7.15
CA MET A 164 -8.52 -12.79 7.17
C MET A 164 -9.79 -13.63 7.15
N VAL A 165 -9.75 -14.77 6.47
CA VAL A 165 -10.90 -15.67 6.32
C VAL A 165 -10.52 -17.05 6.83
N ASN A 166 -11.26 -17.51 7.84
CA ASN A 166 -11.00 -18.82 8.42
C ASN A 166 -11.15 -19.94 7.38
N ASN A 167 -10.19 -20.86 7.35
CA ASN A 167 -10.14 -22.00 6.42
C ASN A 167 -10.22 -21.58 4.94
N PHE A 168 -9.51 -20.51 4.55
CA PHE A 168 -9.57 -20.02 3.17
C PHE A 168 -8.84 -20.94 2.20
N HIS A 169 -7.66 -21.43 2.57
CA HIS A 169 -6.84 -22.33 1.74
C HIS A 169 -6.77 -23.73 2.32
N SER A 170 -6.53 -24.70 1.44
CA SER A 170 -6.01 -26.03 1.73
C SER A 170 -4.75 -26.28 0.91
N ILE A 171 -3.94 -27.24 1.34
CA ILE A 171 -2.74 -27.66 0.62
C ILE A 171 -2.91 -29.13 0.29
N THR A 172 -2.77 -29.48 -0.97
CA THR A 172 -2.82 -30.85 -1.48
C THR A 172 -1.50 -31.21 -2.17
N PHE A 173 -1.16 -32.49 -2.20
CA PHE A 173 0.01 -32.98 -2.91
C PHE A 173 -0.43 -33.98 -3.97
N ASN A 174 -0.17 -33.68 -5.26
CA ASN A 174 -0.33 -34.65 -6.34
C ASN A 174 0.79 -35.71 -6.28
N ALA A 175 1.99 -35.27 -5.89
CA ALA A 175 3.16 -36.08 -5.53
C ALA A 175 3.92 -35.35 -4.40
N PRO A 176 4.84 -36.00 -3.66
CA PRO A 176 5.58 -35.38 -2.58
C PRO A 176 6.34 -34.10 -2.96
N ASP A 177 6.64 -33.93 -4.23
CA ASP A 177 7.34 -32.80 -4.83
C ASP A 177 6.43 -31.89 -5.67
N ASP A 178 5.10 -32.12 -5.65
CA ASP A 178 4.08 -31.35 -6.39
C ASP A 178 2.95 -30.91 -5.46
N MET A 179 3.20 -29.79 -4.78
CA MET A 179 2.26 -29.15 -3.87
C MET A 179 1.34 -28.17 -4.61
N VAL A 180 0.05 -28.26 -4.31
CA VAL A 180 -0.97 -27.34 -4.81
C VAL A 180 -1.62 -26.59 -3.64
N ILE A 181 -1.72 -25.27 -3.75
CA ILE A 181 -2.44 -24.43 -2.80
C ILE A 181 -3.81 -24.13 -3.40
N ASP A 182 -4.84 -24.71 -2.84
CA ASP A 182 -6.21 -24.59 -3.31
C ASP A 182 -7.07 -23.74 -2.39
N PHE A 183 -8.17 -23.22 -2.94
CA PHE A 183 -9.23 -22.62 -2.14
C PHE A 183 -10.08 -23.71 -1.49
N GLN A 184 -10.30 -23.62 -0.19
CA GLN A 184 -11.10 -24.60 0.54
C GLN A 184 -12.61 -24.32 0.38
N GLY A 185 -13.37 -25.32 -0.08
CA GLY A 185 -14.83 -25.25 -0.17
C GLY A 185 -15.35 -24.11 -1.07
N HIS A 186 -16.16 -23.21 -0.50
CA HIS A 186 -16.75 -22.07 -1.23
C HIS A 186 -15.82 -20.88 -1.40
N ASN A 187 -14.61 -20.93 -0.87
CA ASN A 187 -13.72 -19.76 -0.82
C ASN A 187 -13.25 -19.28 -2.20
N ALA A 188 -13.11 -20.17 -3.19
CA ALA A 188 -12.83 -19.76 -4.56
C ALA A 188 -13.94 -18.85 -5.11
N LYS A 189 -15.19 -19.21 -4.89
CA LYS A 189 -16.36 -18.43 -5.31
C LYS A 189 -16.47 -17.11 -4.55
N LEU A 190 -16.14 -17.14 -3.25
CA LEU A 190 -16.09 -15.94 -2.42
C LEU A 190 -15.02 -14.97 -2.95
N TYR A 191 -13.85 -15.48 -3.29
CA TYR A 191 -12.77 -14.69 -3.88
C TYR A 191 -13.19 -14.04 -5.20
N ASP A 192 -13.73 -14.83 -6.12
CA ASP A 192 -14.15 -14.34 -7.44
C ASP A 192 -15.28 -13.30 -7.36
N GLY A 193 -16.21 -13.47 -6.41
CA GLY A 193 -17.34 -12.56 -6.23
C GLY A 193 -16.98 -11.28 -5.47
N LEU A 194 -16.05 -11.36 -4.54
CA LEU A 194 -15.75 -10.30 -3.58
C LEU A 194 -14.62 -9.38 -4.02
N PHE A 195 -13.57 -9.96 -4.59
CA PHE A 195 -12.36 -9.22 -4.95
C PHE A 195 -12.60 -8.11 -5.98
N PRO A 196 -13.41 -8.30 -7.03
CA PRO A 196 -13.75 -7.21 -7.95
C PRO A 196 -14.45 -6.03 -7.25
N GLU A 197 -15.28 -6.29 -6.23
CA GLU A 197 -15.94 -5.22 -5.47
C GLU A 197 -14.99 -4.46 -4.55
N LEU A 198 -13.98 -5.13 -4.00
CA LEU A 198 -12.93 -4.49 -3.21
C LEU A 198 -12.00 -3.62 -4.07
N GLN A 199 -11.99 -3.82 -5.38
CA GLN A 199 -11.23 -3.00 -6.33
C GLN A 199 -12.00 -1.78 -6.84
N GLU A 200 -13.30 -1.67 -6.57
CA GLU A 200 -14.06 -0.44 -6.86
C GLU A 200 -13.57 0.71 -5.95
N HIS A 201 -12.84 1.64 -6.52
CA HIS A 201 -12.33 2.81 -5.80
C HIS A 201 -13.19 4.03 -6.07
N TYR A 202 -13.45 4.78 -5.01
CA TYR A 202 -13.87 6.16 -5.15
C TYR A 202 -12.61 6.99 -5.40
N GLU A 203 -12.35 7.29 -6.64
CA GLU A 203 -11.34 8.27 -7.01
C GLU A 203 -11.87 9.67 -6.65
N SER A 204 -11.46 10.17 -5.50
CA SER A 204 -11.47 11.61 -5.33
C SER A 204 -10.39 12.14 -6.27
N ALA A 205 -10.78 12.97 -7.22
CA ALA A 205 -9.88 13.68 -8.10
C ALA A 205 -9.05 14.70 -7.29
N ILE A 206 -8.11 14.21 -6.49
CA ILE A 206 -6.99 15.05 -6.08
C ILE A 206 -6.17 15.21 -7.34
N ALA A 207 -6.12 16.41 -7.90
CA ALA A 207 -5.28 16.69 -9.03
C ALA A 207 -3.82 16.43 -8.61
N ASP A 208 -3.26 15.32 -9.04
CA ASP A 208 -1.91 14.85 -8.68
C ASP A 208 -0.83 15.89 -8.98
N ASP A 209 -1.01 16.68 -10.05
CA ASP A 209 -0.12 17.78 -10.40
C ASP A 209 0.04 18.81 -9.28
N GLN A 210 -1.03 19.15 -8.56
CA GLN A 210 -0.93 20.10 -7.45
C GLN A 210 -0.12 19.53 -6.28
N SER A 211 -0.22 18.25 -6.01
CA SER A 211 0.52 17.59 -4.94
C SER A 211 2.03 17.57 -5.20
N VAL A 212 2.43 17.33 -6.45
CA VAL A 212 3.83 17.38 -6.88
C VAL A 212 4.39 18.80 -6.71
N HIS A 213 3.67 19.82 -7.18
CA HIS A 213 4.08 21.22 -7.02
C HIS A 213 4.17 21.64 -5.56
N LYS A 214 3.20 21.26 -4.73
CA LYS A 214 3.21 21.53 -3.29
C LYS A 214 4.42 20.91 -2.61
N LEU A 215 4.76 19.65 -2.93
CA LEU A 215 5.92 18.97 -2.34
C LEU A 215 7.25 19.61 -2.78
N ARG A 216 7.39 19.94 -4.08
CA ARG A 216 8.57 20.67 -4.58
C ARG A 216 8.75 22.02 -3.89
N GLY A 217 7.69 22.81 -3.80
CA GLY A 217 7.73 24.11 -3.12
C GLY A 217 8.04 23.98 -1.62
N ALA A 218 7.58 22.92 -0.96
CA ALA A 218 7.95 22.65 0.44
C ALA A 218 9.43 22.28 0.58
N ILE A 219 9.97 21.46 -0.30
CA ILE A 219 11.41 21.09 -0.30
C ILE A 219 12.25 22.37 -0.53
N GLU A 220 11.93 23.15 -1.54
CA GLU A 220 12.65 24.40 -1.83
C GLU A 220 12.59 25.39 -0.66
N SER A 221 11.41 25.61 -0.08
CA SER A 221 11.25 26.54 1.04
C SER A 221 11.91 26.07 2.34
N CYS A 222 12.03 24.77 2.55
CA CYS A 222 12.55 24.20 3.80
C CYS A 222 14.05 23.89 3.76
N PHE A 223 14.58 23.52 2.60
CA PHE A 223 15.98 23.16 2.41
C PHE A 223 16.76 24.18 1.57
N GLY A 224 16.08 25.12 0.90
CA GLY A 224 16.73 26.02 -0.07
C GLY A 224 17.18 25.30 -1.35
N ILE A 225 16.64 24.13 -1.65
CA ILE A 225 17.08 23.23 -2.73
C ILE A 225 15.91 22.99 -3.68
N ASP A 226 16.07 23.36 -4.94
CA ASP A 226 15.19 22.89 -6.01
C ASP A 226 15.43 21.41 -6.29
N TYR A 227 14.39 20.57 -6.17
CA TYR A 227 14.49 19.12 -6.29
C TYR A 227 14.94 18.67 -7.69
N ASP A 228 14.35 19.25 -8.73
CA ASP A 228 14.65 18.86 -10.11
C ASP A 228 16.05 19.32 -10.52
N PHE A 229 16.43 20.51 -10.06
CA PHE A 229 17.77 21.04 -10.28
C PHE A 229 18.84 20.24 -9.51
N ALA A 230 18.55 19.78 -8.29
CA ALA A 230 19.44 18.87 -7.55
C ALA A 230 19.67 17.56 -8.32
N GLY A 231 18.61 17.01 -8.95
CA GLY A 231 18.75 15.91 -9.90
C GLY A 231 19.60 16.28 -11.11
N GLY A 232 19.39 17.45 -11.69
CA GLY A 232 20.17 17.98 -12.79
C GLY A 232 21.65 18.09 -12.48
N VAL A 233 22.01 18.58 -11.28
CA VAL A 233 23.41 18.68 -10.82
C VAL A 233 24.12 17.33 -10.82
N ILE A 234 23.47 16.26 -10.36
CA ILE A 234 24.03 14.91 -10.38
C ILE A 234 24.36 14.48 -11.84
N PHE A 235 23.49 14.83 -12.79
CA PHE A 235 23.61 14.40 -14.19
C PHE A 235 24.42 15.36 -15.07
N GLU A 236 24.58 16.62 -14.68
CA GLU A 236 25.48 17.58 -15.32
C GLU A 236 26.95 17.19 -15.12
N ILE A 237 27.32 16.74 -13.94
CA ILE A 237 28.67 16.20 -13.65
C ILE A 237 28.99 15.03 -14.59
N LYS A 238 27.99 14.24 -14.92
CA LYS A 238 28.09 13.12 -15.82
C LYS A 238 28.46 13.49 -17.26
N ARG A 239 27.96 14.62 -17.81
CA ARG A 239 28.31 15.06 -19.17
C ARG A 239 29.82 15.18 -19.38
N HIS A 240 30.57 15.34 -18.32
CA HIS A 240 32.04 15.41 -18.38
C HIS A 240 32.71 14.04 -18.34
N PHE A 241 31.97 12.94 -17.98
CA PHE A 241 32.59 11.64 -17.68
C PHE A 241 32.02 10.43 -18.42
N SER A 242 30.76 10.41 -18.85
CA SER A 242 30.19 9.27 -19.59
C SER A 242 28.86 9.55 -20.30
N GLU A 243 28.50 8.70 -21.29
CA GLU A 243 27.20 8.75 -22.01
C GLU A 243 26.10 7.91 -21.33
N SER A 244 26.35 7.28 -20.16
CA SER A 244 25.39 6.41 -19.50
C SER A 244 24.22 7.19 -18.86
N GLU A 245 23.04 6.58 -18.69
CA GLU A 245 21.85 7.21 -18.09
C GLU A 245 21.82 7.16 -16.57
N PHE A 246 22.80 6.57 -15.94
CA PHE A 246 22.97 6.51 -14.49
C PHE A 246 24.44 6.71 -14.12
N GLU A 247 24.68 7.11 -12.89
CA GLU A 247 26.01 7.43 -12.40
C GLU A 247 26.29 6.80 -11.05
N THR A 248 27.57 6.43 -10.83
CA THR A 248 28.09 6.07 -9.51
C THR A 248 28.98 7.17 -8.99
N VAL A 249 28.61 7.76 -7.87
CA VAL A 249 29.30 8.88 -7.27
C VAL A 249 29.73 8.51 -5.86
N GLN A 250 30.89 9.00 -5.41
CA GLN A 250 31.23 8.90 -3.98
C GLN A 250 30.19 9.64 -3.15
N LEU A 251 29.66 8.99 -2.11
CA LEU A 251 28.51 9.49 -1.37
C LEU A 251 28.69 10.91 -0.82
N HIS A 252 29.91 11.23 -0.33
CA HIS A 252 30.21 12.55 0.25
C HIS A 252 30.23 13.70 -0.77
N VAL A 253 30.38 13.40 -2.06
CA VAL A 253 30.40 14.44 -3.12
C VAL A 253 29.01 15.03 -3.36
N LEU A 254 27.95 14.26 -3.16
CA LEU A 254 26.58 14.72 -3.40
C LEU A 254 26.23 15.96 -2.55
N PRO A 255 26.37 15.98 -1.22
CA PRO A 255 26.08 17.19 -0.43
C PRO A 255 27.00 18.37 -0.78
N GLN A 256 28.28 18.12 -1.05
CA GLN A 256 29.23 19.18 -1.41
C GLN A 256 28.81 19.91 -2.69
N ASN A 257 28.30 19.19 -3.67
CA ASN A 257 27.81 19.76 -4.92
C ASN A 257 26.59 20.67 -4.66
N LEU A 258 25.67 20.31 -3.76
CA LEU A 258 24.53 21.16 -3.40
C LEU A 258 24.97 22.42 -2.67
N VAL A 259 25.92 22.29 -1.75
CA VAL A 259 26.52 23.47 -1.07
C VAL A 259 27.10 24.45 -2.09
N ALA A 260 27.87 23.94 -3.04
CA ALA A 260 28.49 24.78 -4.09
C ALA A 260 27.44 25.43 -5.01
N GLN A 261 26.35 24.74 -5.29
CA GLN A 261 25.37 25.18 -6.27
C GLN A 261 24.27 26.07 -5.70
N PHE A 262 23.79 25.76 -4.48
CA PHE A 262 22.66 26.46 -3.86
C PHE A 262 23.08 27.37 -2.69
N GLY A 263 24.33 27.31 -2.23
CA GLY A 263 24.80 28.09 -1.09
C GLY A 263 24.17 27.66 0.26
N VAL A 264 23.57 26.48 0.33
CA VAL A 264 22.99 25.91 1.55
C VAL A 264 24.06 25.37 2.49
N SER A 265 23.72 25.14 3.76
CA SER A 265 24.66 24.51 4.68
C SER A 265 24.93 23.04 4.32
N ILE A 266 26.09 22.53 4.70
CA ILE A 266 26.42 21.11 4.50
C ILE A 266 25.45 20.18 5.25
N GLU A 267 24.90 20.63 6.37
CA GLU A 267 23.93 19.89 7.16
C GLU A 267 22.59 19.75 6.44
N GLU A 268 22.10 20.83 5.82
CA GLU A 268 20.85 20.81 5.02
C GLU A 268 21.02 19.98 3.76
N ALA A 269 22.13 20.13 3.05
CA ALA A 269 22.45 19.33 1.87
C ALA A 269 22.57 17.85 2.22
N SER A 270 23.21 17.50 3.33
CA SER A 270 23.34 16.11 3.80
C SER A 270 21.96 15.54 4.15
N ARG A 271 21.17 16.27 4.94
CA ARG A 271 19.82 15.84 5.35
C ARG A 271 18.88 15.64 4.15
N PHE A 272 18.98 16.51 3.15
CA PHE A 272 18.22 16.37 1.90
C PHE A 272 18.54 15.04 1.22
N TYR A 273 19.81 14.73 0.98
CA TYR A 273 20.20 13.49 0.33
C TYR A 273 20.02 12.24 1.21
N GLU A 274 20.23 12.33 2.52
CA GLU A 274 19.96 11.24 3.45
C GLU A 274 18.50 10.77 3.35
N GLY A 275 17.54 11.71 3.22
CA GLY A 275 16.13 11.40 3.00
C GLY A 275 15.85 10.69 1.68
N LEU A 276 16.72 10.86 0.69
CA LEU A 276 16.60 10.23 -0.64
C LEU A 276 17.47 8.96 -0.78
N THR A 277 18.23 8.61 0.24
CA THR A 277 19.22 7.54 0.17
C THR A 277 18.73 6.26 0.84
N LEU A 278 18.90 5.15 0.15
CA LEU A 278 18.73 3.80 0.66
C LEU A 278 20.11 3.12 0.73
N SER A 279 20.46 2.63 1.90
CA SER A 279 21.74 2.03 2.19
C SER A 279 21.58 0.79 3.07
N ARG A 280 22.67 0.09 3.35
CA ARG A 280 22.72 -1.02 4.30
C ARG A 280 22.11 -0.67 5.68
N SER A 281 22.24 0.59 6.11
CA SER A 281 21.80 1.02 7.46
C SER A 281 20.28 1.23 7.58
N ASN A 282 19.58 1.50 6.50
CA ASN A 282 18.15 1.83 6.54
C ASN A 282 17.26 0.98 5.63
N LYS A 283 17.84 0.09 4.80
CA LYS A 283 17.04 -0.84 4.00
C LYS A 283 16.27 -1.84 4.86
N MET A 284 15.25 -2.41 4.30
CA MET A 284 14.45 -3.45 4.95
C MET A 284 14.95 -4.85 4.55
N CYS A 285 14.67 -5.87 5.36
CA CYS A 285 14.84 -7.26 4.94
C CYS A 285 13.82 -7.61 3.84
N LEU A 286 14.10 -8.66 3.08
CA LEU A 286 13.27 -9.06 1.94
C LEU A 286 11.82 -9.32 2.32
N GLU A 287 11.59 -9.97 3.46
CA GLU A 287 10.26 -10.31 3.96
C GLU A 287 9.43 -9.03 4.23
N ASP A 288 10.04 -8.06 4.91
CA ASP A 288 9.42 -6.77 5.17
C ASP A 288 9.14 -5.99 3.88
N LEU A 289 9.97 -6.12 2.84
CA LEU A 289 9.72 -5.48 1.54
C LEU A 289 8.41 -5.97 0.91
N VAL A 290 8.10 -7.26 1.06
CA VAL A 290 6.86 -7.85 0.53
C VAL A 290 5.65 -7.40 1.35
N TYR A 291 5.76 -7.42 2.69
CA TYR A 291 4.64 -7.09 3.59
C TYR A 291 4.40 -5.60 3.80
N LYS A 292 5.40 -4.75 3.54
CA LYS A 292 5.35 -3.29 3.79
C LYS A 292 5.67 -2.48 2.53
N PRO A 293 4.90 -2.61 1.44
CA PRO A 293 5.23 -2.03 0.13
C PRO A 293 5.33 -0.50 0.13
N TYR A 294 4.68 0.17 1.07
CA TYR A 294 4.65 1.64 1.18
C TYR A 294 5.52 2.19 2.33
N ASN A 295 6.46 1.41 2.85
CA ASN A 295 7.41 1.91 3.84
C ASN A 295 8.37 2.93 3.19
N MET A 296 8.68 4.01 3.90
CA MET A 296 9.57 5.07 3.38
C MET A 296 11.02 4.60 3.14
N ASN A 297 11.43 3.49 3.74
CA ASN A 297 12.73 2.86 3.51
C ASN A 297 12.69 1.87 2.34
N ARG A 298 12.08 2.29 1.22
CA ARG A 298 12.00 1.56 -0.04
C ARG A 298 12.65 2.37 -1.16
N TYR A 299 13.28 1.68 -2.10
CA TYR A 299 13.78 2.29 -3.34
C TYR A 299 12.68 3.01 -4.13
N MET A 300 11.43 2.67 -3.88
CA MET A 300 10.26 3.37 -4.42
C MET A 300 10.29 4.88 -4.07
N PHE A 301 10.70 5.24 -2.85
CA PHE A 301 10.72 6.62 -2.34
C PHE A 301 12.13 7.20 -2.25
N ARG A 302 13.15 6.37 -2.11
CA ARG A 302 14.57 6.75 -1.97
C ARG A 302 15.35 6.38 -3.22
N PRO A 303 15.50 7.30 -4.19
CA PRO A 303 16.03 7.00 -5.52
C PRO A 303 17.55 6.79 -5.57
N ILE A 304 18.26 7.03 -4.47
CA ILE A 304 19.72 6.88 -4.37
C ILE A 304 20.02 5.59 -3.63
N LEU A 305 20.63 4.63 -4.31
CA LEU A 305 21.11 3.38 -3.69
C LEU A 305 22.58 3.52 -3.33
N VAL A 306 22.94 3.11 -2.12
CA VAL A 306 24.34 3.08 -1.70
C VAL A 306 24.84 1.64 -1.64
N TYR A 307 25.82 1.35 -2.47
CA TYR A 307 26.54 0.09 -2.49
C TYR A 307 27.98 0.28 -1.98
N LYS A 308 28.50 -0.74 -1.34
CA LYS A 308 29.92 -0.82 -1.03
C LYS A 308 30.65 -1.49 -2.19
N ILE A 309 31.43 -0.72 -2.95
CA ILE A 309 32.10 -1.20 -4.17
C ILE A 309 33.61 -0.95 -4.04
N GLY A 310 34.41 -2.03 -4.11
CA GLY A 310 35.84 -1.93 -3.92
C GLY A 310 36.23 -1.35 -2.56
N GLY A 311 35.42 -1.61 -1.51
CA GLY A 311 35.63 -1.10 -0.16
C GLY A 311 35.10 0.31 0.11
N GLU A 312 34.60 1.04 -0.90
CA GLU A 312 34.08 2.41 -0.78
C GLU A 312 32.55 2.44 -0.90
N ASP A 313 31.90 3.33 -0.14
CA ASP A 313 30.48 3.62 -0.27
C ASP A 313 30.22 4.50 -1.49
N ARG A 314 29.49 3.95 -2.47
CA ARG A 314 29.15 4.60 -3.72
C ARG A 314 27.65 4.73 -3.89
N ALA A 315 27.20 5.94 -4.24
CA ALA A 315 25.81 6.22 -4.58
C ALA A 315 25.54 5.88 -6.05
N LEU A 316 24.57 5.03 -6.32
CA LEU A 316 24.05 4.72 -7.64
C LEU A 316 22.74 5.48 -7.85
N VAL A 317 22.70 6.37 -8.82
CA VAL A 317 21.57 7.27 -9.07
C VAL A 317 21.12 7.17 -10.54
N GLY A 318 19.83 6.93 -10.75
CA GLY A 318 19.21 6.86 -12.07
C GLY A 318 18.36 8.08 -12.37
N LYS A 319 18.47 8.61 -13.58
CA LYS A 319 17.75 9.80 -14.03
C LYS A 319 16.24 9.60 -13.99
N GLN A 320 15.75 8.45 -14.49
CA GLN A 320 14.33 8.16 -14.52
C GLN A 320 13.78 7.95 -13.12
N LYS A 321 14.53 7.22 -12.28
CA LYS A 321 14.12 6.93 -10.92
C LYS A 321 14.13 8.16 -10.03
N PHE A 322 15.10 9.04 -10.16
CA PHE A 322 15.14 10.29 -9.41
C PHE A 322 13.92 11.16 -9.72
N ALA A 323 13.58 11.31 -11.00
CA ALA A 323 12.39 12.05 -11.42
C ALA A 323 11.08 11.35 -11.03
N GLU A 324 11.02 10.00 -11.00
CA GLU A 324 9.83 9.25 -10.58
C GLU A 324 9.57 9.40 -9.08
N SER A 325 10.62 9.48 -8.25
CA SER A 325 10.45 9.39 -6.80
C SER A 325 9.70 10.57 -6.20
N ILE A 326 9.86 11.80 -6.71
CA ILE A 326 9.09 12.95 -6.24
C ILE A 326 7.60 12.79 -6.56
N PHE A 327 7.27 12.27 -7.74
CA PHE A 327 5.89 11.95 -8.12
C PHE A 327 5.30 10.89 -7.20
N VAL A 328 6.03 9.81 -6.96
CA VAL A 328 5.58 8.72 -6.07
C VAL A 328 5.42 9.20 -4.62
N MET A 329 6.32 10.06 -4.11
CA MET A 329 6.16 10.66 -2.78
C MET A 329 4.92 11.55 -2.69
N SER A 330 4.66 12.36 -3.72
CA SER A 330 3.51 13.26 -3.73
C SER A 330 2.17 12.52 -3.79
N THR A 331 2.10 11.40 -4.52
CA THR A 331 0.86 10.64 -4.71
C THR A 331 0.64 9.54 -3.68
N ASN A 332 1.73 8.98 -3.12
CA ASN A 332 1.65 7.80 -2.26
C ASN A 332 2.20 8.00 -0.83
N ALA A 333 2.64 9.17 -0.45
CA ALA A 333 3.23 9.38 0.87
C ALA A 333 2.65 10.57 1.62
N ILE A 334 2.68 11.79 1.07
CA ILE A 334 2.34 13.02 1.81
C ILE A 334 0.91 13.04 2.35
N HIS A 335 -0.05 12.47 1.63
CA HIS A 335 -1.45 12.38 2.06
C HIS A 335 -1.67 11.40 3.21
N TRP A 336 -0.72 10.51 3.47
CA TRP A 336 -0.74 9.55 4.58
C TRP A 336 0.30 9.88 5.65
N ASN A 337 0.64 11.17 5.76
CA ASN A 337 1.60 11.69 6.74
C ASN A 337 2.95 10.93 6.72
N ALA A 338 3.43 10.56 5.52
CA ALA A 338 4.66 9.83 5.34
C ALA A 338 5.67 10.63 4.50
N LEU A 339 6.84 10.88 5.07
CA LEU A 339 8.05 11.39 4.42
C LEU A 339 9.29 10.75 5.09
N PRO A 340 10.47 10.82 4.47
CA PRO A 340 11.70 10.34 5.10
C PRO A 340 11.91 10.96 6.49
N LYS A 341 12.25 10.13 7.47
CA LYS A 341 12.46 10.58 8.86
C LYS A 341 13.54 11.66 9.00
N GLU A 342 14.51 11.66 8.11
CA GLU A 342 15.59 12.64 8.02
C GLU A 342 15.03 14.02 7.67
N TRP A 343 14.04 14.09 6.76
CA TRP A 343 13.36 15.32 6.40
C TRP A 343 12.43 15.83 7.51
N LEU A 344 11.80 14.92 8.27
CA LEU A 344 10.91 15.28 9.38
C LEU A 344 11.62 15.91 10.57
N GLN A 345 12.96 15.91 10.60
CA GLN A 345 13.73 16.71 11.55
C GLN A 345 13.61 18.23 11.26
N ASN A 346 13.23 18.62 10.07
CA ASN A 346 12.88 19.99 9.73
C ASN A 346 11.42 20.26 10.09
N ARG A 347 11.19 21.14 11.08
CA ARG A 347 9.85 21.48 11.60
C ARG A 347 8.89 22.00 10.52
N SER A 348 9.41 22.72 9.53
CA SER A 348 8.57 23.27 8.45
C SER A 348 8.05 22.18 7.52
N ILE A 349 8.86 21.16 7.22
CA ILE A 349 8.43 19.96 6.47
C ILE A 349 7.39 19.16 7.29
N GLU A 350 7.59 19.00 8.59
CA GLU A 350 6.63 18.33 9.46
C GLU A 350 5.26 19.04 9.46
N GLN A 351 5.28 20.38 9.57
CA GLN A 351 4.06 21.19 9.48
C GLN A 351 3.38 21.09 8.09
N PHE A 352 4.17 21.12 7.02
CA PHE A 352 3.67 20.91 5.67
C PHE A 352 2.98 19.54 5.55
N LEU A 353 3.63 18.48 6.03
CA LEU A 353 3.09 17.12 5.99
C LEU A 353 1.77 17.01 6.75
N SER A 354 1.71 17.55 7.98
CA SER A 354 0.48 17.59 8.77
C SER A 354 -0.66 18.34 8.06
N LYS A 355 -0.35 19.44 7.37
CA LYS A 355 -1.32 20.19 6.58
C LYS A 355 -1.85 19.34 5.42
N MET A 356 -0.97 18.67 4.68
CA MET A 356 -1.36 17.82 3.56
C MET A 356 -2.28 16.66 3.98
N GLY A 357 -1.96 15.98 5.11
CA GLY A 357 -2.83 14.95 5.67
C GLY A 357 -4.20 15.47 6.07
N ASN A 358 -4.27 16.62 6.75
CA ASN A 358 -5.54 17.24 7.14
C ASN A 358 -6.37 17.68 5.92
N GLU A 359 -5.75 18.25 4.88
CA GLU A 359 -6.45 18.60 3.64
C GLU A 359 -7.03 17.37 2.95
N HIS A 360 -6.30 16.26 2.98
CA HIS A 360 -6.73 15.01 2.38
C HIS A 360 -7.92 14.37 3.12
N ASP A 361 -7.87 14.32 4.44
CA ASP A 361 -8.97 13.77 5.25
C ASP A 361 -10.25 14.61 5.09
N LYS A 362 -10.09 15.93 4.98
CA LYS A 362 -11.20 16.86 4.78
C LYS A 362 -11.98 16.60 3.48
N ILE A 363 -11.34 16.12 2.41
CA ILE A 363 -12.02 15.81 1.14
C ILE A 363 -13.12 14.77 1.35
N LEU A 364 -12.84 13.71 2.09
CA LEU A 364 -13.84 12.69 2.40
C LEU A 364 -14.95 13.25 3.28
N GLU A 365 -14.60 14.02 4.30
CA GLU A 365 -15.56 14.61 5.22
C GLU A 365 -16.51 15.59 4.51
N ASP A 366 -15.99 16.42 3.60
CA ASP A 366 -16.81 17.36 2.81
C ASP A 366 -17.78 16.59 1.88
N ALA A 367 -17.32 15.52 1.25
CA ALA A 367 -18.18 14.66 0.42
C ALA A 367 -19.26 13.92 1.23
N ILE A 368 -18.95 13.50 2.46
CA ILE A 368 -19.92 12.92 3.39
C ILE A 368 -20.96 13.97 3.79
N GLU A 369 -20.53 15.16 4.19
CA GLU A 369 -21.40 16.26 4.58
C GLU A 369 -22.37 16.62 3.46
N GLU A 370 -21.90 16.76 2.22
CA GLU A 370 -22.74 17.04 1.06
C GLU A 370 -23.86 16.00 0.91
N LYS A 371 -23.52 14.71 1.02
CA LYS A 371 -24.53 13.64 0.94
C LYS A 371 -25.53 13.63 2.09
N ILE A 372 -25.10 13.98 3.30
CA ILE A 372 -25.99 14.11 4.46
C ILE A 372 -26.98 15.28 4.24
N GLN A 373 -26.48 16.41 3.75
CA GLN A 373 -27.29 17.60 3.46
C GLN A 373 -28.31 17.34 2.34
N GLN A 374 -27.91 16.67 1.26
CA GLN A 374 -28.80 16.28 0.16
C GLN A 374 -29.98 15.41 0.60
N ASN A 375 -29.82 14.64 1.68
CA ASN A 375 -30.86 13.81 2.27
C ASN A 375 -31.61 14.48 3.42
N ASN A 376 -31.33 15.74 3.74
CA ASN A 376 -31.99 16.55 4.77
C ASN A 376 -31.94 15.92 6.20
N PHE A 377 -30.85 15.26 6.56
CA PHE A 377 -30.63 14.78 7.92
C PHE A 377 -30.14 15.90 8.83
N LEU A 378 -30.53 15.84 10.11
CA LEU A 378 -29.87 16.65 11.14
C LEU A 378 -28.49 16.05 11.42
N PHE A 379 -27.46 16.86 11.46
CA PHE A 379 -26.10 16.39 11.73
C PHE A 379 -25.25 17.44 12.45
N ALA A 380 -24.21 16.97 13.07
CA ALA A 380 -23.13 17.81 13.59
C ALA A 380 -21.79 17.18 13.19
N ARG A 381 -20.80 18.01 12.85
CA ARG A 381 -19.48 17.61 12.34
C ARG A 381 -18.38 18.14 13.25
N ASN A 382 -17.27 17.38 13.37
CA ASN A 382 -16.06 17.76 14.10
C ASN A 382 -16.33 18.19 15.54
N ILE A 383 -17.07 17.34 16.27
CA ILE A 383 -17.60 17.68 17.57
C ILE A 383 -16.55 17.45 18.66
N LYS A 384 -16.12 18.53 19.28
CA LYS A 384 -15.25 18.57 20.48
C LYS A 384 -16.00 19.02 21.72
N SER A 385 -17.15 19.70 21.50
CA SER A 385 -18.01 20.18 22.58
C SER A 385 -19.48 20.25 22.16
N PHE A 386 -20.39 20.12 23.12
CA PHE A 386 -21.84 20.16 22.92
C PHE A 386 -22.42 21.44 23.49
N LYS A 387 -23.12 22.22 22.66
CA LYS A 387 -23.87 23.39 23.09
C LYS A 387 -25.08 22.98 23.95
N GLN A 388 -25.36 23.67 25.05
CA GLN A 388 -26.44 23.33 25.99
C GLN A 388 -27.55 24.41 26.06
N GLY A 389 -27.37 25.52 25.39
CA GLY A 389 -28.34 26.60 25.32
C GLY A 389 -27.77 27.95 25.80
N PRO A 390 -28.54 29.03 25.69
CA PRO A 390 -28.13 30.35 26.14
C PRO A 390 -27.84 30.38 27.65
N GLY A 391 -26.65 30.88 28.00
CA GLY A 391 -26.22 31.01 29.40
C GLY A 391 -25.74 29.69 30.06
N ILE A 392 -25.72 28.58 29.35
CA ILE A 392 -25.23 27.30 29.85
C ILE A 392 -23.88 26.98 29.19
N ASN A 393 -22.90 26.56 30.01
CA ASN A 393 -21.59 26.17 29.50
C ASN A 393 -21.68 24.96 28.56
N ASN A 394 -20.88 24.95 27.52
CA ASN A 394 -20.75 23.80 26.65
C ASN A 394 -20.16 22.59 27.41
N VAL A 395 -20.63 21.40 27.08
CA VAL A 395 -20.05 20.16 27.59
C VAL A 395 -18.93 19.72 26.64
N ASN A 396 -17.71 19.76 27.14
CA ASN A 396 -16.55 19.33 26.38
C ASN A 396 -16.40 17.81 26.40
N ILE A 397 -15.98 17.25 25.30
CA ILE A 397 -15.54 15.84 25.22
C ILE A 397 -14.10 15.77 25.74
N ASP A 398 -13.81 14.77 26.56
CA ASP A 398 -12.42 14.48 26.92
C ASP A 398 -11.68 13.91 25.72
N ASN A 399 -10.86 14.74 25.09
CA ASN A 399 -10.09 14.36 23.91
C ASN A 399 -9.08 13.23 24.17
N SER A 400 -8.64 13.05 25.42
CA SER A 400 -7.70 11.97 25.77
C SER A 400 -8.37 10.59 25.85
N VAL A 401 -9.66 10.58 26.16
CA VAL A 401 -10.43 9.34 26.37
C VAL A 401 -11.30 8.98 25.17
N VAL A 402 -12.06 9.94 24.65
CA VAL A 402 -13.07 9.73 23.58
C VAL A 402 -12.57 10.22 22.22
N GLY A 403 -11.88 11.38 22.23
CA GLY A 403 -11.46 12.05 21.00
C GLY A 403 -12.60 12.84 20.34
N GLU A 404 -12.26 13.58 19.29
CA GLU A 404 -13.21 14.27 18.42
C GLU A 404 -14.14 13.28 17.72
N ILE A 405 -15.41 13.63 17.57
CA ILE A 405 -16.40 12.85 16.81
C ILE A 405 -16.59 13.51 15.45
N ASP A 406 -16.28 12.78 14.39
CA ASP A 406 -16.30 13.32 13.04
C ASP A 406 -17.72 13.70 12.61
N PHE A 407 -18.70 12.79 12.80
CA PHE A 407 -20.11 13.07 12.54
C PHE A 407 -21.05 12.44 13.56
N ILE A 408 -22.10 13.20 13.92
CA ILE A 408 -23.31 12.67 14.57
C ILE A 408 -24.47 12.99 13.63
N ILE A 409 -25.21 11.95 13.18
CA ILE A 409 -26.29 12.10 12.21
C ILE A 409 -27.56 11.56 12.86
N VAL A 410 -28.64 12.34 12.83
CA VAL A 410 -29.94 11.97 13.40
C VAL A 410 -30.91 11.64 12.27
N ASN A 411 -31.35 10.39 12.22
CA ASN A 411 -32.45 9.98 11.36
C ASN A 411 -33.71 9.84 12.21
N GLU A 412 -34.58 10.85 12.16
CA GLU A 412 -35.82 10.91 12.93
C GLU A 412 -36.82 9.82 12.49
N LYS A 413 -36.86 9.50 11.18
CA LYS A 413 -37.79 8.48 10.64
C LYS A 413 -37.46 7.08 11.15
N LEU A 414 -36.21 6.74 11.20
CA LEU A 414 -35.73 5.44 11.69
C LEU A 414 -35.51 5.44 13.22
N ARG A 415 -35.63 6.58 13.88
CA ARG A 415 -35.29 6.77 15.31
C ARG A 415 -33.87 6.29 15.61
N LYS A 416 -32.91 6.70 14.78
CA LYS A 416 -31.50 6.32 14.88
C LYS A 416 -30.59 7.53 14.97
N ILE A 417 -29.52 7.37 15.74
CA ILE A 417 -28.39 8.28 15.80
C ILE A 417 -27.16 7.50 15.31
N PHE A 418 -26.57 7.93 14.21
CA PHE A 418 -25.32 7.39 13.73
C PHE A 418 -24.16 8.21 14.27
N VAL A 419 -23.24 7.54 14.96
CA VAL A 419 -21.96 8.10 15.39
C VAL A 419 -20.93 7.61 14.38
N ALA A 420 -20.50 8.49 13.49
CA ALA A 420 -19.64 8.11 12.40
C ALA A 420 -18.21 8.60 12.57
N ASP A 421 -17.27 7.76 12.16
CA ASP A 421 -15.85 8.06 12.10
C ASP A 421 -15.42 7.91 10.62
N SER A 422 -14.90 8.98 10.03
CA SER A 422 -14.48 8.99 8.63
C SER A 422 -13.06 8.44 8.50
N LYS A 423 -12.84 7.58 7.51
CA LYS A 423 -11.51 7.01 7.26
C LYS A 423 -11.19 7.08 5.78
N TYR A 424 -10.26 7.96 5.45
CA TYR A 424 -9.72 8.04 4.09
C TYR A 424 -8.62 6.98 3.94
N ASN A 425 -8.96 5.85 3.33
CA ASN A 425 -8.05 4.74 3.13
C ASN A 425 -7.31 4.87 1.80
N ARG A 426 -6.06 4.42 1.76
CA ARG A 426 -5.34 4.22 0.51
C ARG A 426 -6.00 3.10 -0.28
N ALA A 427 -6.16 3.28 -1.60
CA ALA A 427 -6.56 2.20 -2.48
C ALA A 427 -5.56 1.03 -2.40
N ARG A 428 -6.07 -0.19 -2.24
CA ARG A 428 -5.24 -1.40 -2.13
C ARG A 428 -5.51 -2.29 -3.32
N TYR A 429 -4.45 -2.66 -3.99
CA TYR A 429 -4.46 -3.60 -5.11
C TYR A 429 -3.92 -4.97 -4.71
N GLU A 430 -3.23 -5.06 -3.57
CA GLU A 430 -2.67 -6.28 -3.02
C GLU A 430 -3.42 -6.71 -1.76
N VAL A 431 -3.58 -8.02 -1.60
CA VAL A 431 -4.27 -8.62 -0.44
C VAL A 431 -3.54 -8.31 0.87
N VAL A 432 -2.21 -8.29 0.85
CA VAL A 432 -1.40 -7.88 2.01
C VAL A 432 -1.79 -6.47 2.49
N GLY A 433 -2.02 -5.54 1.56
CA GLY A 433 -2.49 -4.19 1.88
C GLY A 433 -3.87 -4.19 2.53
N LEU A 434 -4.81 -4.97 1.98
CA LEU A 434 -6.16 -5.14 2.54
C LEU A 434 -6.12 -5.73 3.95
N ARG A 435 -5.24 -6.71 4.20
CA ARG A 435 -5.05 -7.28 5.54
C ARG A 435 -4.48 -6.27 6.52
N ASN A 436 -3.53 -5.44 6.11
CA ASN A 436 -2.97 -4.41 6.97
C ASN A 436 -4.06 -3.41 7.39
N ASP A 437 -4.89 -2.95 6.45
CA ASP A 437 -6.02 -2.07 6.75
C ASP A 437 -7.03 -2.76 7.68
N TYR A 438 -7.38 -4.02 7.42
CA TYR A 438 -8.26 -4.82 8.29
C TYR A 438 -7.74 -4.86 9.73
N SER A 439 -6.44 -5.10 9.91
CA SER A 439 -5.81 -5.12 11.25
C SER A 439 -5.87 -3.75 11.93
N ILE A 440 -5.68 -2.65 11.19
CA ILE A 440 -5.77 -1.30 11.73
C ILE A 440 -7.21 -0.98 12.17
N PHE A 441 -8.20 -1.38 11.37
CA PHE A 441 -9.61 -1.22 11.74
C PHE A 441 -9.92 -1.91 13.07
N ILE A 442 -9.57 -3.19 13.22
CA ILE A 442 -9.86 -3.96 14.44
C ILE A 442 -9.07 -3.44 15.63
N GLN A 443 -7.77 -3.22 15.48
CA GLN A 443 -6.90 -2.93 16.62
C GLN A 443 -6.95 -1.46 17.06
N THR A 444 -7.25 -0.54 16.12
CA THR A 444 -7.14 0.90 16.37
C THR A 444 -8.47 1.63 16.24
N TYR A 445 -9.22 1.40 15.15
CA TYR A 445 -10.40 2.22 14.87
C TYR A 445 -11.64 1.73 15.60
N GLU A 446 -11.89 0.44 15.68
CA GLU A 446 -13.03 -0.10 16.46
C GLU A 446 -13.05 0.36 17.92
N PRO A 447 -11.94 0.23 18.68
CA PRO A 447 -11.93 0.69 20.07
C PRO A 447 -12.22 2.20 20.22
N LYS A 448 -11.76 3.01 19.26
CA LYS A 448 -12.04 4.45 19.26
C LYS A 448 -13.52 4.73 18.98
N LEU A 449 -14.08 4.11 17.95
CA LEU A 449 -15.49 4.27 17.60
C LEU A 449 -16.41 3.75 18.71
N GLU A 450 -16.02 2.69 19.39
CA GLU A 450 -16.76 2.16 20.54
C GLU A 450 -16.84 3.18 21.68
N LYS A 451 -15.73 3.82 22.03
CA LYS A 451 -15.69 4.88 23.05
C LYS A 451 -16.61 6.06 22.67
N LYS A 452 -16.52 6.54 21.42
CA LYS A 452 -17.37 7.60 20.88
C LYS A 452 -18.85 7.23 20.95
N THR A 453 -19.20 6.03 20.47
CA THR A 453 -20.58 5.53 20.45
C THR A 453 -21.16 5.35 21.85
N ASN A 454 -20.39 4.80 22.79
CA ASN A 454 -20.81 4.63 24.17
C ASN A 454 -20.99 5.98 24.87
N TRP A 455 -20.10 6.94 24.62
CA TRP A 455 -20.25 8.28 25.19
C TRP A 455 -21.57 8.93 24.73
N ILE A 456 -21.87 8.91 23.44
CA ILE A 456 -23.14 9.44 22.91
C ILE A 456 -24.35 8.72 23.52
N ARG A 457 -24.30 7.39 23.62
CA ARG A 457 -25.38 6.57 24.19
C ARG A 457 -25.68 6.96 25.66
N ASN A 458 -24.63 7.21 26.43
CA ASN A 458 -24.74 7.56 27.85
C ASN A 458 -25.07 9.03 28.08
N ASN A 459 -24.97 9.89 27.05
CA ASN A 459 -25.16 11.34 27.18
C ASN A 459 -26.22 11.87 26.20
N LEU A 460 -27.26 11.08 25.89
CA LEU A 460 -28.34 11.48 24.98
C LEU A 460 -29.00 12.82 25.33
N PRO A 461 -29.26 13.19 26.63
CA PRO A 461 -29.78 14.50 26.96
C PRO A 461 -28.88 15.66 26.50
N ILE A 462 -27.57 15.52 26.66
CA ILE A 462 -26.56 16.49 26.21
C ILE A 462 -26.59 16.65 24.70
N VAL A 463 -26.66 15.51 23.98
CA VAL A 463 -26.75 15.47 22.50
C VAL A 463 -28.06 16.10 22.03
N THR A 464 -29.18 15.81 22.70
CA THR A 464 -30.48 16.39 22.39
C THR A 464 -30.43 17.91 22.52
N ALA A 465 -29.93 18.44 23.63
CA ALA A 465 -29.80 19.89 23.87
C ALA A 465 -28.94 20.55 22.77
N HIS A 466 -27.83 19.90 22.35
CA HIS A 466 -26.98 20.39 21.28
C HIS A 466 -27.77 20.54 19.97
N PHE A 467 -28.49 19.50 19.56
CA PHE A 467 -29.28 19.53 18.31
C PHE A 467 -30.47 20.50 18.42
N GLN A 468 -31.09 20.64 19.56
CA GLN A 468 -32.12 21.67 19.81
C GLN A 468 -31.57 23.07 19.56
N VAL A 469 -30.35 23.34 20.03
CA VAL A 469 -29.69 24.67 19.89
C VAL A 469 -29.27 24.93 18.46
N ILE A 470 -28.53 24.01 17.81
CA ILE A 470 -27.95 24.27 16.48
C ILE A 470 -29.01 24.30 15.38
N TYR A 471 -30.16 23.61 15.57
CA TYR A 471 -31.25 23.58 14.58
C TYR A 471 -32.45 24.44 14.98
N ASN A 472 -32.39 25.13 16.13
CA ASN A 472 -33.50 25.92 16.68
C ASN A 472 -34.81 25.08 16.80
N ARG A 473 -34.69 23.86 17.30
CA ARG A 473 -35.80 22.89 17.44
C ARG A 473 -36.01 22.49 18.92
N PRO A 474 -36.61 23.36 19.74
CA PRO A 474 -36.71 23.13 21.20
C PRO A 474 -37.54 21.90 21.57
N LYS A 475 -38.39 21.40 20.67
CA LYS A 475 -39.21 20.20 20.89
C LYS A 475 -38.58 18.91 20.40
N LEU A 476 -37.35 18.96 19.84
CA LEU A 476 -36.64 17.76 19.43
C LEU A 476 -36.33 16.91 20.65
N ASP A 477 -36.73 15.63 20.61
CA ASP A 477 -36.42 14.65 21.63
C ASP A 477 -35.76 13.43 21.01
N LEU A 478 -34.55 13.12 21.47
CA LEU A 478 -33.78 11.97 21.04
C LEU A 478 -33.84 10.80 22.02
N ALA A 479 -34.68 10.90 23.06
CA ALA A 479 -34.85 9.79 23.99
C ALA A 479 -35.39 8.54 23.26
N GLY A 480 -34.79 7.38 23.56
CA GLY A 480 -35.16 6.11 22.94
C GLY A 480 -34.72 5.94 21.48
N PHE A 481 -33.92 6.85 20.94
CA PHE A 481 -33.25 6.61 19.67
C PHE A 481 -32.14 5.57 19.84
N LYS A 482 -32.02 4.68 18.84
CA LYS A 482 -30.93 3.68 18.81
C LYS A 482 -29.64 4.35 18.35
N VAL A 483 -28.58 4.26 19.15
CA VAL A 483 -27.26 4.79 18.81
C VAL A 483 -26.43 3.70 18.17
N GLU A 484 -25.97 3.93 16.93
CA GLU A 484 -25.19 3.02 16.13
C GLU A 484 -23.85 3.66 15.71
N GLY A 485 -22.72 2.97 15.95
CA GLY A 485 -21.41 3.35 15.40
C GLY A 485 -21.27 2.92 13.95
N VAL A 486 -20.61 3.72 13.12
CA VAL A 486 -20.38 3.41 11.70
C VAL A 486 -19.08 4.05 11.22
N PHE A 487 -18.38 3.40 10.30
CA PHE A 487 -17.27 4.00 9.55
C PHE A 487 -17.76 4.48 8.19
N PHE A 488 -17.39 5.69 7.81
CA PHE A 488 -17.54 6.17 6.44
C PHE A 488 -16.16 6.15 5.76
N ILE A 489 -16.10 5.50 4.60
CA ILE A 489 -14.85 5.21 3.90
C ILE A 489 -14.92 5.64 2.44
N ASN A 490 -13.77 6.03 1.87
CA ASN A 490 -13.67 6.39 0.46
C ASN A 490 -13.58 5.15 -0.45
N THR A 491 -12.92 4.10 -0.01
CA THR A 491 -12.64 2.88 -0.80
C THR A 491 -13.02 1.63 0.00
N PRO A 492 -13.52 0.57 -0.67
CA PRO A 492 -13.83 -0.68 0.00
C PRO A 492 -12.63 -1.27 0.76
N THR A 493 -12.91 -1.93 1.86
CA THR A 493 -11.94 -2.64 2.69
C THR A 493 -12.47 -4.00 3.08
N PHE A 494 -11.57 -4.92 3.40
CA PHE A 494 -11.96 -6.26 3.85
C PHE A 494 -12.73 -6.24 5.18
N TYR A 495 -12.57 -5.17 5.96
CA TYR A 495 -13.31 -4.95 7.21
C TYR A 495 -14.83 -4.91 7.01
N MET A 496 -15.30 -4.51 5.82
CA MET A 496 -16.72 -4.49 5.47
C MET A 496 -17.40 -5.85 5.62
N LEU A 497 -16.64 -6.96 5.55
CA LEU A 497 -17.16 -8.32 5.55
C LEU A 497 -17.55 -8.83 6.93
N ASN A 498 -16.71 -8.61 7.93
CA ASN A 498 -16.87 -9.21 9.25
C ASN A 498 -16.47 -8.29 10.40
N GLY A 499 -16.36 -6.98 10.15
CA GLY A 499 -16.09 -5.98 11.17
C GLY A 499 -17.24 -5.85 12.20
N LYS A 500 -16.91 -5.47 13.43
CA LYS A 500 -17.87 -5.21 14.50
C LYS A 500 -18.85 -4.09 14.15
N TYR A 501 -18.38 -3.06 13.48
CA TYR A 501 -19.15 -1.93 12.97
C TYR A 501 -19.29 -2.00 11.46
N LYS A 502 -20.36 -1.43 10.93
CA LYS A 502 -20.49 -1.29 9.48
C LYS A 502 -19.49 -0.27 8.97
N ALA A 503 -18.85 -0.59 7.85
CA ALA A 503 -18.07 0.35 7.06
C ALA A 503 -18.80 0.61 5.74
N ILE A 504 -19.09 1.88 5.45
CA ILE A 504 -19.99 2.33 4.38
C ILE A 504 -19.20 3.21 3.43
N THR A 505 -19.15 2.83 2.16
CA THR A 505 -18.54 3.68 1.13
C THR A 505 -19.41 4.88 0.79
N LEU A 506 -18.82 5.94 0.25
CA LEU A 506 -19.57 7.11 -0.20
C LEU A 506 -20.68 6.76 -1.20
N LYS A 507 -20.49 5.74 -2.04
CA LYS A 507 -21.51 5.25 -2.98
C LYS A 507 -22.75 4.72 -2.27
N GLN A 508 -22.56 4.05 -1.13
CA GLN A 508 -23.61 3.40 -0.35
C GLN A 508 -24.25 4.31 0.70
N LEU A 509 -23.61 5.45 1.02
CA LEU A 509 -23.93 6.29 2.18
C LEU A 509 -25.41 6.71 2.24
N SER A 510 -25.94 7.29 1.16
CA SER A 510 -27.33 7.75 1.11
C SER A 510 -28.33 6.61 1.33
N SER A 511 -28.12 5.47 0.66
CA SER A 511 -29.00 4.29 0.82
C SER A 511 -28.95 3.74 2.23
N TYR A 512 -27.76 3.67 2.83
CA TYR A 512 -27.58 3.22 4.21
C TYR A 512 -28.30 4.11 5.22
N LEU A 513 -28.08 5.43 5.14
CA LEU A 513 -28.72 6.39 6.05
C LEU A 513 -30.24 6.39 5.92
N LEU A 514 -30.78 6.15 4.72
CA LEU A 514 -32.23 6.02 4.47
C LEU A 514 -32.80 4.65 4.88
N GLY A 515 -31.97 3.71 5.31
CA GLY A 515 -32.41 2.34 5.60
C GLY A 515 -32.82 1.54 4.37
N ARG A 516 -32.37 1.93 3.17
CA ARG A 516 -32.72 1.31 1.87
C ARG A 516 -31.63 0.40 1.32
N GLN A 517 -30.61 0.07 2.10
CA GLN A 517 -29.51 -0.76 1.64
C GLN A 517 -30.05 -2.13 1.22
N ALA A 518 -29.89 -2.44 -0.08
CA ALA A 518 -30.17 -3.75 -0.59
C ALA A 518 -29.06 -4.73 -0.19
N PHE A 519 -29.47 -5.93 0.20
CA PHE A 519 -28.52 -7.01 0.43
C PHE A 519 -28.03 -7.55 -0.91
N LYS A 520 -26.72 -7.69 -1.09
CA LYS A 520 -26.15 -8.41 -2.21
C LYS A 520 -25.99 -9.89 -1.83
N SER A 521 -26.44 -10.76 -2.69
CA SER A 521 -26.13 -12.19 -2.64
C SER A 521 -25.37 -12.58 -3.89
N PHE A 522 -24.38 -13.44 -3.72
CA PHE A 522 -23.66 -14.02 -4.84
C PHE A 522 -24.24 -15.40 -5.14
N THR A 523 -24.61 -15.64 -6.39
CA THR A 523 -25.09 -16.93 -6.86
C THR A 523 -24.02 -17.56 -7.74
N PHE A 524 -23.57 -18.74 -7.36
CA PHE A 524 -22.50 -19.45 -8.04
C PHE A 524 -23.03 -20.76 -8.60
N LYS A 525 -22.63 -21.11 -9.83
CA LYS A 525 -22.93 -22.40 -10.41
C LYS A 525 -22.13 -23.48 -9.70
N ASN A 526 -22.79 -24.52 -9.23
CA ASN A 526 -22.08 -25.66 -8.67
C ASN A 526 -21.22 -26.33 -9.77
N PRO A 527 -19.92 -26.53 -9.55
CA PRO A 527 -19.05 -27.18 -10.53
C PRO A 527 -19.33 -28.67 -10.68
N ASP A 528 -19.94 -29.31 -9.68
CA ASP A 528 -20.30 -30.73 -9.78
C ASP A 528 -21.57 -30.88 -10.63
N PRO A 529 -21.46 -31.54 -11.82
CA PRO A 529 -22.61 -31.75 -12.70
C PRO A 529 -23.66 -32.69 -12.12
N ASN A 530 -23.32 -33.47 -11.08
CA ASN A 530 -24.23 -34.41 -10.42
C ASN A 530 -24.86 -33.85 -9.15
N ALA A 531 -24.56 -32.60 -8.80
CA ALA A 531 -25.14 -31.96 -7.63
C ALA A 531 -26.66 -31.77 -7.82
N GLU A 532 -27.42 -31.99 -6.75
CA GLU A 532 -28.87 -31.84 -6.72
C GLU A 532 -29.31 -30.39 -7.01
N TYR A 533 -28.43 -29.41 -6.78
CA TYR A 533 -28.66 -28.00 -7.08
C TYR A 533 -27.54 -27.43 -7.96
N MET A 534 -27.95 -26.63 -8.92
CA MET A 534 -27.02 -26.00 -9.87
C MET A 534 -26.34 -24.74 -9.32
N TYR A 535 -26.81 -24.17 -8.21
CA TYR A 535 -26.36 -22.88 -7.70
C TYR A 535 -26.28 -22.86 -6.18
N ASP A 536 -25.14 -22.35 -5.68
CA ASP A 536 -25.00 -21.96 -4.29
C ASP A 536 -25.26 -20.45 -4.15
N ILE A 537 -25.99 -20.07 -3.14
CA ILE A 537 -26.17 -18.66 -2.77
C ILE A 537 -25.28 -18.38 -1.56
N ILE A 538 -24.26 -17.56 -1.76
CA ILE A 538 -23.41 -17.08 -0.67
C ILE A 538 -23.84 -15.66 -0.35
N SER A 539 -24.42 -15.48 0.84
CA SER A 539 -24.75 -14.15 1.34
C SER A 539 -23.48 -13.45 1.82
N HIS A 540 -23.26 -12.26 1.32
CA HIS A 540 -22.14 -11.45 1.77
C HIS A 540 -22.42 -10.92 3.18
N PRO A 541 -21.59 -11.18 4.21
CA PRO A 541 -21.88 -10.80 5.60
C PRO A 541 -22.16 -9.32 5.80
N TYR A 542 -21.47 -8.46 5.05
CA TYR A 542 -21.67 -7.03 5.06
C TYR A 542 -23.07 -6.59 4.59
N PHE A 543 -23.64 -7.29 3.61
CA PHE A 543 -24.94 -6.95 3.04
C PHE A 543 -26.12 -7.67 3.71
N THR A 544 -25.86 -8.66 4.55
CA THR A 544 -26.87 -9.45 5.27
C THR A 544 -27.13 -8.99 6.70
N ARG A 545 -26.38 -8.02 7.21
CA ARG A 545 -26.49 -7.51 8.60
C ARG A 545 -27.26 -6.22 8.71
#